data_8d4261d7e211b342a56b3ba754c01b72
#
_entry.id   8d4261d7e211b342a56b3ba754c01b72
#
_cell.length_a   1.000
_cell.length_b   1.000
_cell.length_c   1.000
_cell.angle_alpha   90.00
_cell.angle_beta   90.00
_cell.angle_gamma   90.00
#
_symmetry.space_group_name_H-M   'P 1'
#
loop_
_entity.id
_entity.type
_entity.pdbx_description
1 polymer ?
#
loop_
_entity_poly.entity_id
_entity_poly.type
_entity_poly.pdbx_seq_one_letter_code
_entity_poly.pdbx_strand_id
1 'polypeptide(L)'
;MDVFEAVAEPNRRALLDVLAEGERTAGELVATLPGLTQPTVSRHLRVLREVGLVEVRPDAQRRIYALRADGLVEMDRWIDRYRRYWTDHLDALERHLDSTFEEGHDNR
;
A
#
# COMPACT_ATOMS: atom_id res chain seq x y z
N MET A 1 -9.22 14.75 -5.34
CA MET A 1 -7.99 13.93 -5.25
C MET A 1 -8.30 12.53 -5.73
N ASP A 2 -7.41 11.91 -6.48
CA ASP A 2 -7.60 10.53 -6.93
C ASP A 2 -6.77 9.55 -6.08
N VAL A 3 -6.90 8.25 -6.38
CA VAL A 3 -6.21 7.20 -5.63
C VAL A 3 -4.68 7.34 -5.75
N PHE A 4 -4.18 7.77 -6.90
CA PHE A 4 -2.73 7.89 -7.12
C PHE A 4 -2.14 9.03 -6.29
N GLU A 5 -2.82 10.16 -6.23
CA GLU A 5 -2.41 11.26 -5.38
C GLU A 5 -2.44 10.88 -3.90
N ALA A 6 -3.47 10.13 -3.51
CA ALA A 6 -3.61 9.68 -2.12
C ALA A 6 -2.43 8.82 -1.70
N VAL A 7 -1.99 7.87 -2.54
CA VAL A 7 -0.87 6.98 -2.18
C VAL A 7 0.50 7.61 -2.44
N ALA A 8 0.56 8.79 -3.03
CA ALA A 8 1.83 9.49 -3.21
C ALA A 8 2.41 9.99 -1.88
N GLU A 9 1.58 10.17 -0.86
CA GLU A 9 2.01 10.66 0.43
C GLU A 9 2.45 9.48 1.32
N PRO A 10 3.71 9.47 1.82
CA PRO A 10 4.27 8.31 2.54
C PRO A 10 3.50 7.91 3.81
N ASN A 11 2.97 8.86 4.55
CA ASN A 11 2.23 8.56 5.78
C ASN A 11 0.90 7.85 5.48
N ARG A 12 0.27 8.18 4.36
CA ARG A 12 -0.94 7.48 3.94
C ARG A 12 -0.62 6.04 3.53
N ARG A 13 0.52 5.81 2.85
CA ARG A 13 0.96 4.44 2.56
C ARG A 13 1.23 3.67 3.83
N ALA A 14 1.85 4.31 4.84
CA ALA A 14 2.11 3.66 6.11
C ALA A 14 0.82 3.23 6.82
N LEU A 15 -0.22 4.07 6.76
CA LEU A 15 -1.54 3.72 7.29
C LEU A 15 -2.13 2.50 6.57
N LEU A 16 -2.03 2.48 5.24
CA LEU A 16 -2.50 1.34 4.45
C LEU A 16 -1.74 0.06 4.80
N ASP A 17 -0.44 0.15 5.01
CA ASP A 17 0.38 -1.01 5.39
C ASP A 17 -0.09 -1.62 6.71
N VAL A 18 -0.40 -0.77 7.69
CA VAL A 18 -0.92 -1.24 8.97
C VAL A 18 -2.30 -1.89 8.80
N LEU A 19 -3.18 -1.25 8.02
CA LEU A 19 -4.52 -1.77 7.76
C LEU A 19 -4.50 -3.06 6.93
N ALA A 20 -3.45 -3.28 6.16
CA ALA A 20 -3.27 -4.55 5.43
C ALA A 20 -3.09 -5.73 6.37
N GLU A 21 -2.61 -5.50 7.59
CA GLU A 21 -2.46 -6.53 8.60
C GLU A 21 -3.78 -6.83 9.34
N GLY A 22 -4.74 -5.91 9.27
CA GLY A 22 -6.04 -6.08 9.91
C GLY A 22 -6.68 -4.74 10.26
N GLU A 23 -7.94 -4.78 10.64
CA GLU A 23 -8.70 -3.62 11.04
C GLU A 23 -8.10 -2.94 12.27
N ARG A 24 -8.25 -1.62 12.35
CA ARG A 24 -7.73 -0.80 13.47
C ARG A 24 -8.67 0.35 13.79
N THR A 25 -8.67 0.75 15.06
CA THR A 25 -9.26 2.05 15.45
C THR A 25 -8.27 3.17 15.10
N ALA A 26 -8.77 4.42 15.03
CA ALA A 26 -7.89 5.57 14.84
C ALA A 26 -6.84 5.68 15.94
N GLY A 27 -7.21 5.38 17.19
CA GLY A 27 -6.28 5.39 18.31
C GLY A 27 -5.16 4.37 18.16
N GLU A 28 -5.48 3.16 17.68
CA GLU A 28 -4.48 2.14 17.40
C GLU A 28 -3.54 2.56 16.29
N LEU A 29 -4.05 3.22 15.26
CA LEU A 29 -3.21 3.74 14.18
C LEU A 29 -2.23 4.80 14.66
N VAL A 30 -2.70 5.72 15.51
CA VAL A 30 -1.84 6.74 16.12
C VAL A 30 -0.74 6.06 16.96
N ALA A 31 -1.10 5.06 17.73
CA ALA A 31 -0.14 4.33 18.58
C ALA A 31 0.91 3.58 17.74
N THR A 32 0.51 3.06 16.57
CA THR A 32 1.39 2.26 15.72
C THR A 32 2.34 3.12 14.89
N LEU A 33 1.97 4.37 14.60
CA LEU A 33 2.73 5.27 13.74
C LEU A 33 3.26 6.46 14.54
N PRO A 34 4.41 6.30 15.21
CA PRO A 34 5.00 7.39 16.00
C PRO A 34 5.31 8.60 15.11
N GLY A 35 5.11 9.77 15.66
CA GLY A 35 5.32 11.02 14.93
C GLY A 35 4.09 11.59 14.25
N LEU A 36 2.99 10.84 14.17
CA LEU A 36 1.73 11.34 13.66
C LEU A 36 0.78 11.66 14.81
N THR A 37 0.16 12.82 14.74
CA THR A 37 -0.85 13.22 15.72
C THR A 37 -2.22 12.65 15.31
N GLN A 38 -3.14 12.57 16.26
CA GLN A 38 -4.49 12.10 15.97
C GLN A 38 -5.20 12.95 14.90
N PRO A 39 -5.15 14.29 14.94
CA PRO A 39 -5.76 15.10 13.86
C PRO A 39 -5.14 14.80 12.48
N THR A 40 -3.84 14.56 12.41
CA THR A 40 -3.16 14.24 11.16
C THR A 40 -3.61 12.88 10.63
N VAL A 41 -3.68 11.88 11.50
CA VAL A 41 -4.17 10.54 11.15
C VAL A 41 -5.61 10.62 10.65
N SER A 42 -6.48 11.36 11.36
CA SER A 42 -7.88 11.53 10.97
C SER A 42 -8.01 12.17 9.59
N ARG A 43 -7.17 13.14 9.28
CA ARG A 43 -7.16 13.83 7.99
C ARG A 43 -6.74 12.89 6.87
N HIS A 44 -5.69 12.11 7.09
CA HIS A 44 -5.23 11.11 6.12
C HIS A 44 -6.28 10.02 5.89
N LEU A 45 -6.92 9.55 6.95
CA LEU A 45 -7.99 8.55 6.84
C LEU A 45 -9.17 9.08 6.03
N ARG A 46 -9.50 10.37 6.17
CA ARG A 46 -10.56 10.97 5.36
C ARG A 46 -10.22 10.93 3.88
N VAL A 47 -8.99 11.29 3.51
CA VAL A 47 -8.53 11.23 2.13
C VAL A 47 -8.61 9.80 1.60
N LEU A 48 -8.12 8.84 2.36
CA LEU A 48 -8.14 7.43 1.96
C LEU A 48 -9.56 6.90 1.79
N ARG A 49 -10.50 7.36 2.60
CA ARG A 49 -11.91 6.99 2.45
C ARG A 49 -12.52 7.59 1.17
N GLU A 50 -12.22 8.84 0.90
CA GLU A 50 -12.75 9.54 -0.28
C GLU A 50 -12.32 8.87 -1.59
N VAL A 51 -11.14 8.29 -1.63
CA VAL A 51 -10.62 7.61 -2.83
C VAL A 51 -10.90 6.11 -2.86
N GLY A 52 -11.64 5.60 -1.87
CA GLY A 52 -12.05 4.20 -1.85
C GLY A 52 -10.99 3.19 -1.43
N LEU A 53 -9.97 3.63 -0.69
CA LEU A 53 -8.93 2.73 -0.17
C LEU A 53 -9.20 2.25 1.25
N VAL A 54 -10.04 2.96 1.98
CA VAL A 54 -10.37 2.69 3.37
C VAL A 54 -11.86 2.87 3.58
N GLU A 55 -12.44 2.02 4.42
CA GLU A 55 -13.81 2.18 4.89
C GLU A 55 -13.81 2.26 6.41
N VAL A 56 -14.89 2.77 6.98
CA VAL A 56 -15.07 2.90 8.41
C VAL A 56 -16.43 2.37 8.80
N ARG A 57 -16.48 1.67 9.93
CA ARG A 57 -17.75 1.25 10.54
C ARG A 57 -17.76 1.58 12.01
N PRO A 58 -18.93 1.88 12.57
CA PRO A 58 -19.04 2.09 14.02
C PRO A 58 -18.95 0.76 14.76
N ASP A 59 -18.35 0.80 15.96
CA ASP A 59 -18.30 -0.32 16.86
C ASP A 59 -18.40 0.23 18.27
N ALA A 60 -19.62 0.25 18.84
CA ALA A 60 -19.95 0.93 20.09
C ALA A 60 -19.59 2.43 19.95
N GLN A 61 -18.68 2.94 20.78
CA GLN A 61 -18.26 4.34 20.74
C GLN A 61 -17.02 4.55 19.87
N ARG A 62 -16.52 3.47 19.25
CA ARG A 62 -15.31 3.51 18.43
C ARG A 62 -15.66 3.49 16.96
N ARG A 63 -14.67 3.84 16.14
CA ARG A 63 -14.73 3.69 14.68
C ARG A 63 -13.63 2.73 14.26
N ILE A 64 -14.01 1.72 13.51
CA ILE A 64 -13.08 0.70 13.01
C ILE A 64 -12.80 0.97 11.55
N TYR A 65 -11.53 1.13 11.22
CA TYR A 65 -11.06 1.36 9.86
C TYR A 65 -10.53 0.07 9.26
N ALA A 66 -10.82 -0.16 7.99
CA ALA A 66 -10.38 -1.36 7.27
C ALA A 66 -10.05 -0.98 5.83
N LEU A 67 -9.23 -1.79 5.18
CA LEU A 67 -8.95 -1.62 3.76
C LEU A 67 -10.20 -1.87 2.93
N ARG A 68 -10.31 -1.13 1.83
CA ARG A 68 -11.35 -1.29 0.83
C ARG A 68 -10.71 -1.56 -0.52
N ALA A 69 -11.30 -2.51 -1.27
CA ALA A 69 -10.69 -2.96 -2.52
C ALA A 69 -10.84 -1.99 -3.69
N ASP A 70 -11.84 -1.10 -3.67
CA ASP A 70 -12.21 -0.26 -4.82
C ASP A 70 -11.04 0.54 -5.37
N GLY A 71 -10.33 1.27 -4.48
CA GLY A 71 -9.18 2.06 -4.90
C GLY A 71 -8.01 1.21 -5.37
N LEU A 72 -7.82 0.03 -4.76
CA LEU A 72 -6.77 -0.91 -5.17
C LEU A 72 -7.06 -1.49 -6.55
N VAL A 73 -8.32 -1.79 -6.85
CA VAL A 73 -8.72 -2.28 -8.18
C VAL A 73 -8.43 -1.24 -9.25
N GLU A 74 -8.72 0.02 -8.97
CA GLU A 74 -8.42 1.12 -9.89
C GLU A 74 -6.93 1.20 -10.21
N MET A 75 -6.09 1.12 -9.17
CA MET A 75 -4.64 1.12 -9.33
C MET A 75 -4.15 -0.10 -10.11
N ASP A 76 -4.69 -1.27 -9.80
CA ASP A 76 -4.34 -2.51 -10.47
C ASP A 76 -4.66 -2.46 -11.95
N ARG A 77 -5.81 -1.92 -12.33
CA ARG A 77 -6.19 -1.76 -13.73
C ARG A 77 -5.23 -0.87 -14.50
N TRP A 78 -4.79 0.21 -13.88
CA TRP A 78 -3.81 1.10 -14.51
C TRP A 78 -2.46 0.39 -14.66
N ILE A 79 -1.99 -0.26 -13.61
CA ILE A 79 -0.72 -0.99 -13.61
C ILE A 79 -0.74 -2.13 -14.62
N ASP A 80 -1.89 -2.77 -14.81
CA ASP A 80 -2.05 -3.91 -15.74
C ASP A 80 -1.64 -3.56 -17.17
N ARG A 81 -1.81 -2.30 -17.59
CA ARG A 81 -1.38 -1.83 -18.92
C ARG A 81 0.11 -1.97 -19.13
N TYR A 82 0.89 -1.94 -18.04
CA TYR A 82 2.34 -1.94 -18.08
C TYR A 82 2.94 -3.27 -17.59
N ARG A 83 2.10 -4.20 -17.17
CA ARG A 83 2.53 -5.45 -16.56
C ARG A 83 3.40 -6.27 -17.49
N ARG A 84 3.00 -6.39 -18.74
CA ARG A 84 3.77 -7.11 -19.75
C ARG A 84 5.16 -6.49 -19.93
N TYR A 85 5.21 -5.18 -19.99
CA TYR A 85 6.47 -4.46 -20.17
C TYR A 85 7.47 -4.80 -19.07
N TRP A 86 7.08 -4.63 -17.82
CA TRP A 86 8.02 -4.89 -16.74
C TRP A 86 8.23 -6.38 -16.46
N THR A 87 7.26 -7.24 -16.73
CA THR A 87 7.44 -8.68 -16.60
C THR A 87 8.56 -9.16 -17.53
N ASP A 88 8.57 -8.71 -18.79
CA ASP A 88 9.61 -9.03 -19.73
C ASP A 88 10.98 -8.52 -19.26
N HIS A 89 11.01 -7.32 -18.69
CA HIS A 89 12.24 -6.73 -18.15
C HIS A 89 12.74 -7.49 -16.93
N LEU A 90 11.84 -7.88 -16.03
CA LEU A 90 12.19 -8.62 -14.83
C LEU A 90 12.68 -10.02 -15.19
N ASP A 91 12.05 -10.68 -16.16
CA ASP A 91 12.48 -11.99 -16.65
C ASP A 91 13.89 -11.90 -17.24
N ALA A 92 14.17 -10.87 -18.02
CA ALA A 92 15.50 -10.63 -18.58
C ALA A 92 16.54 -10.41 -17.48
N LEU A 93 16.20 -9.61 -16.47
CA LEU A 93 17.07 -9.35 -15.33
C LEU A 93 17.34 -10.62 -14.54
N GLU A 94 16.28 -11.38 -14.26
CA GLU A 94 16.39 -12.65 -13.53
C GLU A 94 17.32 -13.63 -14.26
N ARG A 95 17.16 -13.77 -15.57
CA ARG A 95 18.05 -14.61 -16.37
C ARG A 95 19.50 -14.12 -16.31
N HIS A 96 19.70 -12.82 -16.35
CA HIS A 96 21.04 -12.24 -16.26
C HIS A 96 21.69 -12.54 -14.91
N LEU A 97 20.92 -12.37 -13.82
CA LEU A 97 21.41 -12.66 -12.47
C LEU A 97 21.71 -14.15 -12.27
N ASP A 98 20.85 -15.02 -12.75
CA ASP A 98 21.06 -16.47 -12.70
C ASP A 98 22.33 -16.87 -13.46
N SER A 99 22.51 -16.33 -14.66
CA SER A 99 23.71 -16.57 -15.47
C SER A 99 24.97 -16.11 -14.74
N THR A 100 24.95 -14.92 -14.16
CA THR A 100 26.07 -14.37 -13.39
C THR A 100 26.36 -15.22 -12.16
N PHE A 101 25.31 -15.67 -11.46
CA PHE A 101 25.45 -16.53 -10.29
C PHE A 101 26.07 -17.89 -10.66
N GLU A 102 25.63 -18.51 -11.75
CA GLU A 102 26.17 -19.79 -12.23
C GLU A 102 27.64 -19.67 -12.60
N GLU A 103 28.02 -18.59 -13.29
CA GLU A 103 29.42 -18.33 -13.62
C GLU A 103 30.29 -18.19 -12.38
N GLY A 104 29.79 -17.45 -11.38
CA GLY A 104 30.51 -17.30 -10.11
C GLY A 104 30.63 -18.59 -9.35
N HIS A 105 29.63 -19.47 -9.46
CA HIS A 105 29.63 -20.78 -8.81
C HIS A 105 30.61 -21.74 -9.50
N ASP A 106 30.65 -21.69 -10.82
CA ASP A 106 31.53 -22.56 -11.61
C ASP A 106 33.01 -22.23 -11.44
N ASN A 107 33.36 -21.04 -11.00
CA ASN A 107 34.70 -20.57 -10.78
C ASN A 107 35.27 -20.99 -9.41
N ARG A 108 34.58 -21.81 -8.69
CA ARG A 108 35.05 -22.41 -7.45
C ARG A 108 35.69 -23.77 -7.77
#